data_d6986abc3e59d029f43a12641ba7b053
#
_entry.id   d6986abc3e59d029f43a12641ba7b053
#
_cell.length_a   1.000
_cell.length_b   1.000
_cell.length_c   1.000
_cell.angle_alpha   90.00
_cell.angle_beta   90.00
_cell.angle_gamma   90.00
#
_symmetry.space_group_name_H-M   'P 1'
#
loop_
_entity.id
_entity.type
_entity.pdbx_description
1 polymer ?
#
loop_
_entity_poly.entity_id
_entity_poly.type
_entity_poly.pdbx_seq_one_letter_code
_entity_poly.pdbx_strand_id
1 'polypeptide(L)'
;CIFATGSNAFVLPLPGHDLPSVIGWRTIEDTERMIEIAQTKKEAIVIGGGLLGLECARGLLDQGMNVTVVHLADWLMEMQLDRQAGEMLREDLERQGMRFELGANTKEILGETDVEGIRLADGKELPADLVVMAVGIRPFVQEAKDSGLEVERGIVVDDFMRTSDENIYAVGECCLLYTS
;
A
#
# COMPACT_ATOMS: atom_id res chain seq x y z
N CYS A 1 -27.65 -2.77 14.06
CA CYS A 1 -26.77 -2.00 13.20
C CYS A 1 -25.64 -2.89 12.70
N ILE A 2 -25.06 -2.62 11.51
CA ILE A 2 -23.91 -3.33 10.98
C ILE A 2 -22.86 -2.31 10.52
N PHE A 3 -21.64 -2.40 11.03
CA PHE A 3 -20.49 -1.70 10.51
C PHE A 3 -19.85 -2.51 9.37
N ALA A 4 -19.74 -1.93 8.21
CA ALA A 4 -19.07 -2.49 7.03
C ALA A 4 -18.20 -1.40 6.35
N THR A 5 -17.50 -0.63 7.19
CA THR A 5 -16.80 0.60 6.80
C THR A 5 -15.47 0.35 6.08
N GLY A 6 -15.04 -0.92 6.01
CA GLY A 6 -13.84 -1.30 5.28
C GLY A 6 -12.54 -0.72 5.87
N SER A 7 -11.63 -0.35 4.98
CA SER A 7 -10.31 0.17 5.34
C SER A 7 -9.84 1.22 4.34
N ASN A 8 -8.86 2.02 4.76
CA ASN A 8 -8.15 2.97 3.92
C ASN A 8 -6.73 2.46 3.60
N ALA A 9 -6.18 2.84 2.46
CA ALA A 9 -4.76 2.66 2.19
C ALA A 9 -3.94 3.35 3.27
N PHE A 10 -2.88 2.69 3.73
CA PHE A 10 -1.95 3.34 4.64
C PHE A 10 -0.94 4.16 3.84
N VAL A 11 -1.01 5.47 3.99
CA VAL A 11 -0.04 6.40 3.45
C VAL A 11 1.03 6.66 4.51
N LEU A 12 2.30 6.38 4.18
CA LEU A 12 3.42 6.66 5.08
C LEU A 12 3.54 8.17 5.31
N PRO A 13 3.63 8.63 6.57
CA PRO A 13 3.75 10.06 6.88
C PRO A 13 5.17 10.57 6.63
N LEU A 14 5.64 10.45 5.38
CA LEU A 14 6.95 10.91 4.94
C LEU A 14 6.86 12.36 4.45
N PRO A 15 7.94 13.16 4.54
CA PRO A 15 8.00 14.43 3.84
C PRO A 15 7.66 14.24 2.36
N GLY A 16 6.79 15.09 1.82
CA GLY A 16 6.31 15.03 0.43
C GLY A 16 5.19 14.02 0.15
N HIS A 17 4.65 13.33 1.18
CA HIS A 17 3.58 12.35 0.99
C HIS A 17 2.25 12.94 0.49
N ASP A 18 2.10 14.25 0.54
CA ASP A 18 0.92 15.03 0.12
C ASP A 18 1.06 15.65 -1.28
N LEU A 19 2.18 15.38 -1.98
CA LEU A 19 2.37 15.83 -3.36
C LEU A 19 1.32 15.21 -4.30
N PRO A 20 0.90 15.93 -5.35
CA PRO A 20 -0.22 15.49 -6.21
C PRO A 20 -0.08 14.10 -6.82
N SER A 21 1.12 13.68 -7.22
CA SER A 21 1.37 12.35 -7.80
C SER A 21 1.80 11.29 -6.78
N VAL A 22 1.43 11.47 -5.50
CA VAL A 22 1.52 10.42 -4.48
C VAL A 22 0.14 9.81 -4.27
N ILE A 23 0.03 8.50 -4.44
CA ILE A 23 -1.24 7.76 -4.39
C ILE A 23 -1.14 6.61 -3.41
N GLY A 24 -2.08 6.54 -2.45
CA GLY A 24 -2.35 5.34 -1.68
C GLY A 24 -3.36 4.48 -2.45
N TRP A 25 -2.91 3.41 -3.09
CA TRP A 25 -3.77 2.65 -3.99
C TRP A 25 -4.82 1.81 -3.24
N ARG A 26 -6.10 2.12 -3.47
CA ARG A 26 -7.22 1.44 -2.80
C ARG A 26 -8.49 1.38 -3.65
N THR A 27 -8.81 2.45 -4.35
CA THR A 27 -10.10 2.63 -5.03
C THR A 27 -9.96 2.59 -6.56
N ILE A 28 -11.10 2.56 -7.25
CA ILE A 28 -11.14 2.67 -8.71
C ILE A 28 -10.62 4.03 -9.14
N GLU A 29 -10.98 5.09 -8.40
CA GLU A 29 -10.54 6.46 -8.66
C GLU A 29 -9.02 6.60 -8.56
N ASP A 30 -8.38 5.91 -7.60
CA ASP A 30 -6.92 5.86 -7.51
C ASP A 30 -6.32 5.22 -8.77
N THR A 31 -6.93 4.13 -9.24
CA THR A 31 -6.51 3.43 -10.46
C THR A 31 -6.67 4.30 -11.71
N GLU A 32 -7.82 4.97 -11.86
CA GLU A 32 -8.07 5.90 -12.98
C GLU A 32 -7.03 7.02 -12.99
N ARG A 33 -6.72 7.59 -11.84
CA ARG A 33 -5.69 8.62 -11.69
C ARG A 33 -4.30 8.13 -12.06
N MET A 34 -3.93 6.91 -11.65
CA MET A 34 -2.65 6.29 -12.05
C MET A 34 -2.56 6.11 -13.57
N ILE A 35 -3.66 5.64 -14.21
CA ILE A 35 -3.73 5.50 -15.67
C ILE A 35 -3.60 6.85 -16.38
N GLU A 36 -4.25 7.89 -15.86
CA GLU A 36 -4.14 9.26 -16.42
C GLU A 36 -2.70 9.77 -16.34
N ILE A 37 -2.02 9.60 -15.21
CA ILE A 37 -0.61 9.98 -15.04
C ILE A 37 0.28 9.20 -16.02
N ALA A 38 0.05 7.91 -16.20
CA ALA A 38 0.83 7.05 -17.10
C ALA A 38 0.76 7.47 -18.59
N GLN A 39 -0.27 8.23 -19.00
CA GLN A 39 -0.37 8.73 -20.37
C GLN A 39 0.73 9.74 -20.71
N THR A 40 1.23 10.49 -19.76
CA THR A 40 2.18 11.59 -19.95
C THR A 40 3.51 11.42 -19.24
N LYS A 41 3.55 10.59 -18.21
CA LYS A 41 4.70 10.34 -17.31
C LYS A 41 5.27 8.95 -17.54
N LYS A 42 6.51 8.70 -17.12
CA LYS A 42 7.21 7.47 -17.45
C LYS A 42 7.82 6.72 -16.28
N GLU A 43 8.26 7.40 -15.23
CA GLU A 43 8.94 6.77 -14.11
C GLU A 43 7.98 6.61 -12.93
N ALA A 44 7.73 5.38 -12.50
CA ALA A 44 6.90 5.07 -11.35
C ALA A 44 7.69 4.33 -10.27
N ILE A 45 7.45 4.71 -9.02
CA ILE A 45 7.92 3.99 -7.85
C ILE A 45 6.71 3.44 -7.09
N VAL A 46 6.77 2.14 -6.78
CA VAL A 46 5.80 1.49 -5.89
C VAL A 46 6.51 1.15 -4.59
N ILE A 47 6.06 1.76 -3.49
CA ILE A 47 6.58 1.48 -2.15
C ILE A 47 5.76 0.33 -1.56
N GLY A 48 6.40 -0.84 -1.38
CA GLY A 48 5.80 -2.08 -0.90
C GLY A 48 5.90 -3.22 -1.90
N GLY A 49 6.61 -4.29 -1.53
CA GLY A 49 6.83 -5.51 -2.33
C GLY A 49 5.93 -6.68 -1.92
N GLY A 50 4.80 -6.40 -1.28
CA GLY A 50 3.75 -7.37 -1.02
C GLY A 50 2.80 -7.54 -2.20
N LEU A 51 1.74 -8.35 -2.02
CA LEU A 51 0.80 -8.73 -3.10
C LEU A 51 0.26 -7.52 -3.88
N LEU A 52 -0.38 -6.58 -3.19
CA LEU A 52 -0.97 -5.40 -3.84
C LEU A 52 0.08 -4.52 -4.53
N GLY A 53 1.27 -4.38 -3.93
CA GLY A 53 2.35 -3.59 -4.53
C GLY A 53 2.84 -4.19 -5.84
N LEU A 54 2.99 -5.51 -5.90
CA LEU A 54 3.41 -6.21 -7.13
C LEU A 54 2.32 -6.17 -8.21
N GLU A 55 1.04 -6.29 -7.84
CA GLU A 55 -0.10 -6.13 -8.76
C GLU A 55 -0.16 -4.70 -9.32
N CYS A 56 0.00 -3.68 -8.47
CA CYS A 56 0.09 -2.30 -8.89
C CYS A 56 1.26 -2.07 -9.86
N ALA A 57 2.45 -2.54 -9.49
CA ALA A 57 3.65 -2.43 -10.32
C ALA A 57 3.46 -3.08 -11.69
N ARG A 58 2.80 -4.25 -11.74
CA ARG A 58 2.45 -4.91 -13.00
C ARG A 58 1.49 -4.07 -13.83
N GLY A 59 0.43 -3.55 -13.22
CA GLY A 59 -0.53 -2.68 -13.92
C GLY A 59 0.12 -1.45 -14.52
N LEU A 60 1.02 -0.78 -13.80
CA LEU A 60 1.77 0.39 -14.29
C LEU A 60 2.75 0.02 -15.41
N LEU A 61 3.41 -1.12 -15.32
CA LEU A 61 4.28 -1.64 -16.39
C LEU A 61 3.47 -1.88 -17.67
N ASP A 62 2.26 -2.46 -17.57
CA ASP A 62 1.36 -2.69 -18.70
C ASP A 62 0.83 -1.38 -19.31
N GLN A 63 0.80 -0.27 -18.54
CA GLN A 63 0.55 1.08 -19.05
C GLN A 63 1.78 1.72 -19.71
N GLY A 64 2.92 1.01 -19.78
CA GLY A 64 4.14 1.47 -20.43
C GLY A 64 5.02 2.38 -19.58
N MET A 65 4.88 2.34 -18.26
CA MET A 65 5.79 3.01 -17.33
C MET A 65 7.03 2.15 -17.02
N ASN A 66 8.12 2.78 -16.67
CA ASN A 66 9.28 2.14 -16.06
C ASN A 66 9.02 2.04 -14.55
N VAL A 67 8.91 0.84 -14.01
CA VAL A 67 8.51 0.65 -12.63
C VAL A 67 9.67 0.16 -11.77
N THR A 68 9.86 0.83 -10.62
CA THR A 68 10.76 0.37 -9.56
C THR A 68 9.95 0.12 -8.29
N VAL A 69 10.02 -1.10 -7.78
CA VAL A 69 9.43 -1.48 -6.49
C VAL A 69 10.47 -1.29 -5.39
N VAL A 70 10.16 -0.47 -4.41
CA VAL A 70 11.00 -0.22 -3.22
C VAL A 70 10.40 -0.98 -2.05
N HIS A 71 11.18 -1.85 -1.41
CA HIS A 71 10.68 -2.73 -0.37
C HIS A 71 11.62 -2.77 0.83
N LEU A 72 11.03 -2.70 2.03
CA LEU A 72 11.79 -2.67 3.28
C LEU A 72 12.45 -4.01 3.60
N ALA A 73 11.80 -5.13 3.28
CA ALA A 73 12.36 -6.46 3.50
C ALA A 73 13.37 -6.86 2.40
N ASP A 74 14.20 -7.85 2.71
CA ASP A 74 15.26 -8.34 1.82
C ASP A 74 14.75 -9.22 0.66
N TRP A 75 13.49 -9.66 0.69
CA TRP A 75 12.85 -10.43 -0.38
C TRP A 75 11.38 -10.07 -0.52
N LEU A 76 10.79 -10.40 -1.67
CA LEU A 76 9.39 -10.08 -1.99
C LEU A 76 8.42 -11.01 -1.27
N MET A 77 7.23 -10.47 -0.92
CA MET A 77 6.14 -11.25 -0.31
C MET A 77 6.54 -11.95 1.00
N GLU A 78 7.36 -11.30 1.84
CA GLU A 78 7.96 -11.87 3.05
C GLU A 78 6.95 -12.42 4.07
N MET A 79 5.70 -11.97 3.99
CA MET A 79 4.60 -12.47 4.82
C MET A 79 3.99 -13.79 4.30
N GLN A 80 4.20 -14.14 3.03
CA GLN A 80 3.59 -15.30 2.36
C GLN A 80 4.61 -16.30 1.83
N LEU A 81 5.82 -15.84 1.48
CA LEU A 81 6.87 -16.64 0.86
C LEU A 81 8.11 -16.70 1.73
N ASP A 82 8.79 -17.82 1.71
CA ASP A 82 10.16 -17.91 2.20
C ASP A 82 11.12 -17.16 1.27
N ARG A 83 12.36 -16.98 1.73
CA ARG A 83 13.38 -16.24 0.97
C ARG A 83 13.61 -16.81 -0.42
N GLN A 84 13.69 -18.14 -0.54
CA GLN A 84 13.98 -18.80 -1.82
C GLN A 84 12.87 -18.53 -2.84
N ALA A 85 11.62 -18.68 -2.43
CA ALA A 85 10.46 -18.42 -3.28
C ALA A 85 10.36 -16.91 -3.63
N GLY A 86 10.63 -16.01 -2.68
CA GLY A 86 10.66 -14.57 -2.91
C GLY A 86 11.75 -14.14 -3.88
N GLU A 87 12.94 -14.75 -3.84
CA GLU A 87 14.04 -14.51 -4.80
C GLU A 87 13.67 -15.02 -6.20
N MET A 88 13.08 -16.21 -6.32
CA MET A 88 12.59 -16.75 -7.60
C MET A 88 11.51 -15.83 -8.23
N LEU A 89 10.59 -15.33 -7.40
CA LEU A 89 9.57 -14.37 -7.84
C LEU A 89 10.21 -13.09 -8.36
N ARG A 90 11.19 -12.54 -7.63
CA ARG A 90 11.93 -11.34 -8.05
C ARG A 90 12.58 -11.54 -9.40
N GLU A 91 13.33 -12.63 -9.59
CA GLU A 91 14.01 -12.93 -10.86
C GLU A 91 13.02 -13.03 -12.04
N ASP A 92 11.84 -13.58 -11.81
CA ASP A 92 10.80 -13.68 -12.84
C ASP A 92 10.23 -12.29 -13.21
N LEU A 93 9.94 -11.47 -12.21
CA LEU A 93 9.43 -10.11 -12.41
C LEU A 93 10.49 -9.17 -13.04
N GLU A 94 11.78 -9.34 -12.71
CA GLU A 94 12.89 -8.63 -13.37
C GLU A 94 12.98 -8.97 -14.86
N ARG A 95 12.79 -10.24 -15.24
CA ARG A 95 12.73 -10.65 -16.66
C ARG A 95 11.54 -10.02 -17.39
N GLN A 96 10.49 -9.67 -16.67
CA GLN A 96 9.33 -8.96 -17.22
C GLN A 96 9.52 -7.43 -17.28
N GLY A 97 10.65 -6.91 -16.79
CA GLY A 97 11.00 -5.49 -16.89
C GLY A 97 10.81 -4.66 -15.62
N MET A 98 10.41 -5.27 -14.50
CA MET A 98 10.35 -4.57 -13.21
C MET A 98 11.76 -4.38 -12.63
N ARG A 99 11.94 -3.31 -11.86
CA ARG A 99 13.17 -3.04 -11.11
C ARG A 99 12.87 -3.10 -9.62
N PHE A 100 13.83 -3.53 -8.81
CA PHE A 100 13.66 -3.70 -7.37
C PHE A 100 14.77 -3.03 -6.58
N GLU A 101 14.40 -2.36 -5.49
CA GLU A 101 15.27 -1.89 -4.40
C GLU A 101 14.78 -2.58 -3.12
N LEU A 102 15.43 -3.68 -2.75
CA LEU A 102 15.09 -4.48 -1.56
C LEU A 102 15.96 -4.08 -0.38
N GLY A 103 15.50 -4.33 0.85
CA GLY A 103 16.16 -3.86 2.07
C GLY A 103 16.22 -2.33 2.14
N ALA A 104 15.38 -1.64 1.38
CA ALA A 104 15.44 -0.21 1.16
C ALA A 104 14.31 0.51 1.92
N ASN A 105 14.69 1.48 2.74
CA ASN A 105 13.76 2.31 3.51
C ASN A 105 13.63 3.68 2.85
N THR A 106 12.42 4.02 2.42
CA THR A 106 12.12 5.35 1.88
C THR A 106 12.10 6.38 3.02
N LYS A 107 12.87 7.46 2.88
CA LYS A 107 12.97 8.53 3.88
C LYS A 107 12.08 9.72 3.57
N GLU A 108 12.00 10.12 2.31
CA GLU A 108 11.20 11.24 1.84
C GLU A 108 10.84 11.10 0.36
N ILE A 109 9.82 11.81 -0.07
CA ILE A 109 9.43 12.00 -1.45
C ILE A 109 9.89 13.39 -1.87
N LEU A 110 10.58 13.46 -3.01
CA LEU A 110 11.20 14.68 -3.51
C LEU A 110 10.28 15.37 -4.51
N GLY A 111 10.28 16.71 -4.48
CA GLY A 111 9.56 17.58 -5.38
C GLY A 111 9.01 18.81 -4.67
N GLU A 112 8.75 19.88 -5.41
CA GLU A 112 8.16 21.12 -4.87
C GLU A 112 6.65 21.22 -5.18
N THR A 113 6.27 21.00 -6.43
CA THR A 113 4.88 21.12 -6.90
C THR A 113 4.27 19.78 -7.31
N ASP A 114 5.11 18.81 -7.63
CA ASP A 114 4.75 17.42 -7.99
C ASP A 114 5.92 16.51 -7.63
N VAL A 115 5.73 15.20 -7.75
CA VAL A 115 6.76 14.19 -7.50
C VAL A 115 7.88 14.32 -8.54
N GLU A 116 9.13 14.33 -8.07
CA GLU A 116 10.36 14.30 -8.87
C GLU A 116 11.20 13.04 -8.56
N GLY A 117 10.92 12.39 -7.43
CA GLY A 117 11.63 11.19 -7.00
C GLY A 117 11.40 10.84 -5.54
N ILE A 118 12.21 9.91 -5.05
CA ILE A 118 12.31 9.59 -3.63
C ILE A 118 13.76 9.59 -3.18
N ARG A 119 13.99 9.79 -1.88
CA ARG A 119 15.28 9.55 -1.22
C ARG A 119 15.17 8.41 -0.24
N LEU A 120 16.10 7.46 -0.35
CA LEU A 120 16.24 6.34 0.58
C LEU A 120 17.03 6.76 1.83
N ALA A 121 16.97 5.93 2.88
CA ALA A 121 17.64 6.20 4.15
C ALA A 121 19.18 6.19 4.04
N ASP A 122 19.74 5.49 3.06
CA ASP A 122 21.18 5.47 2.74
C ASP A 122 21.64 6.70 1.94
N GLY A 123 20.70 7.57 1.55
CA GLY A 123 20.95 8.79 0.75
C GLY A 123 20.83 8.59 -0.76
N LYS A 124 20.57 7.38 -1.25
CA LYS A 124 20.32 7.13 -2.67
C LYS A 124 19.03 7.82 -3.11
N GLU A 125 19.06 8.47 -4.26
CA GLU A 125 17.88 9.08 -4.88
C GLU A 125 17.45 8.29 -6.11
N LEU A 126 16.14 8.11 -6.26
CA LEU A 126 15.53 7.44 -7.39
C LEU A 126 14.54 8.42 -8.04
N PRO A 127 14.65 8.68 -9.34
CA PRO A 127 13.72 9.55 -10.04
C PRO A 127 12.33 8.89 -10.14
N ALA A 128 11.28 9.68 -10.03
CA ALA A 128 9.90 9.24 -10.22
C ALA A 128 9.01 10.40 -10.64
N ASP A 129 8.03 10.10 -11.45
CA ASP A 129 6.92 10.98 -11.79
C ASP A 129 5.64 10.61 -11.04
N LEU A 130 5.60 9.39 -10.50
CA LEU A 130 4.49 8.82 -9.73
C LEU A 130 5.05 7.98 -8.59
N VAL A 131 4.52 8.17 -7.38
CA VAL A 131 4.79 7.30 -6.23
C VAL A 131 3.49 6.67 -5.76
N VAL A 132 3.45 5.35 -5.75
CA VAL A 132 2.30 4.61 -5.21
C VAL A 132 2.70 3.94 -3.89
N MET A 133 1.91 4.15 -2.86
CA MET A 133 2.11 3.51 -1.56
C MET A 133 1.19 2.31 -1.42
N ALA A 134 1.79 1.11 -1.38
CA ALA A 134 1.13 -0.19 -1.20
C ALA A 134 1.69 -0.93 0.02
N VAL A 135 1.76 -0.22 1.16
CA VAL A 135 2.39 -0.67 2.42
C VAL A 135 1.39 -1.17 3.46
N GLY A 136 0.20 -1.53 3.00
CA GLY A 136 -0.88 -2.07 3.83
C GLY A 136 -2.08 -1.15 3.92
N ILE A 137 -3.04 -1.57 4.75
CA ILE A 137 -4.31 -0.90 4.96
C ILE A 137 -4.53 -0.64 6.44
N ARG A 138 -5.43 0.31 6.75
CA ARG A 138 -5.89 0.57 8.10
C ARG A 138 -7.42 0.49 8.15
N PRO A 139 -7.98 -0.35 9.03
CA PRO A 139 -9.41 -0.42 9.26
C PRO A 139 -10.01 0.97 9.55
N PHE A 140 -11.15 1.27 8.92
CA PHE A 140 -11.88 2.50 9.18
C PHE A 140 -12.79 2.29 10.39
N VAL A 141 -12.36 2.81 11.55
CA VAL A 141 -12.94 2.50 12.86
C VAL A 141 -13.46 3.74 13.60
N GLN A 142 -13.38 4.93 12.99
CA GLN A 142 -13.66 6.19 13.69
C GLN A 142 -15.11 6.24 14.20
N GLU A 143 -16.09 5.89 13.37
CA GLU A 143 -17.50 5.90 13.75
C GLU A 143 -17.80 4.90 14.88
N ALA A 144 -17.12 3.74 14.89
CA ALA A 144 -17.27 2.75 15.95
C ALA A 144 -16.71 3.28 17.29
N LYS A 145 -15.56 3.96 17.26
CA LYS A 145 -14.99 4.64 18.44
C LYS A 145 -15.91 5.72 18.97
N ASP A 146 -16.44 6.56 18.09
CA ASP A 146 -17.35 7.65 18.45
C ASP A 146 -18.68 7.12 19.01
N SER A 147 -19.05 5.89 18.63
CA SER A 147 -20.21 5.17 19.16
C SER A 147 -19.94 4.42 20.48
N GLY A 148 -18.71 4.48 21.00
CA GLY A 148 -18.31 3.85 22.26
C GLY A 148 -18.08 2.33 22.16
N LEU A 149 -17.92 1.78 20.96
CA LEU A 149 -17.57 0.37 20.76
C LEU A 149 -16.11 0.10 21.08
N GLU A 150 -15.81 -1.15 21.46
CA GLU A 150 -14.44 -1.60 21.66
C GLU A 150 -13.70 -1.69 20.33
N VAL A 151 -12.58 -0.97 20.26
CA VAL A 151 -11.75 -0.88 19.05
C VAL A 151 -10.29 -0.98 19.42
N GLU A 152 -9.57 -1.84 18.72
CA GLU A 152 -8.11 -1.93 18.75
C GLU A 152 -7.52 -1.53 17.37
N ARG A 153 -6.90 -2.49 16.66
CA ARG A 153 -6.46 -2.30 15.26
C ARG A 153 -7.64 -2.27 14.28
N GLY A 154 -8.76 -2.90 14.67
CA GLY A 154 -10.06 -2.93 14.02
C GLY A 154 -11.16 -2.93 15.08
N ILE A 155 -12.42 -2.94 14.67
CA ILE A 155 -13.56 -3.11 15.57
C ILE A 155 -13.49 -4.54 16.12
N VAL A 156 -13.43 -4.67 17.44
CA VAL A 156 -13.37 -5.99 18.12
C VAL A 156 -14.71 -6.70 17.97
N VAL A 157 -14.67 -7.95 17.49
CA VAL A 157 -15.84 -8.79 17.31
C VAL A 157 -15.59 -10.21 17.81
N ASP A 158 -16.69 -10.89 18.22
CA ASP A 158 -16.68 -12.31 18.53
C ASP A 158 -16.81 -13.18 17.25
N ASP A 159 -16.83 -14.52 17.42
CA ASP A 159 -16.98 -15.50 16.32
C ASP A 159 -18.32 -15.36 15.54
N PHE A 160 -19.26 -14.61 16.07
CA PHE A 160 -20.55 -14.30 15.44
C PHE A 160 -20.60 -12.88 14.87
N MET A 161 -19.46 -12.20 14.77
CA MET A 161 -19.33 -10.82 14.30
C MET A 161 -20.03 -9.77 15.17
N ARG A 162 -20.36 -10.09 16.44
CA ARG A 162 -20.94 -9.15 17.38
C ARG A 162 -19.85 -8.29 18.00
N THR A 163 -20.12 -7.01 18.13
CA THR A 163 -19.24 -6.04 18.80
C THR A 163 -19.43 -6.08 20.32
N SER A 164 -18.85 -5.13 21.03
CA SER A 164 -19.10 -4.92 22.46
C SER A 164 -20.56 -4.52 22.81
N ASP A 165 -21.38 -4.14 21.82
CA ASP A 165 -22.83 -3.94 21.93
C ASP A 165 -23.56 -5.12 21.26
N GLU A 166 -24.46 -5.79 21.98
CA GLU A 166 -25.19 -6.98 21.52
C GLU A 166 -26.07 -6.75 20.27
N ASN A 167 -26.43 -5.50 19.97
CA ASN A 167 -27.28 -5.12 18.84
C ASN A 167 -26.48 -4.58 17.64
N ILE A 168 -25.14 -4.57 17.75
CA ILE A 168 -24.24 -4.03 16.74
C ILE A 168 -23.25 -5.11 16.29
N TYR A 169 -23.12 -5.24 14.99
CA TYR A 169 -22.23 -6.18 14.33
C TYR A 169 -21.21 -5.42 13.47
N ALA A 170 -20.04 -6.02 13.24
CA ALA A 170 -19.08 -5.49 12.27
C ALA A 170 -18.58 -6.62 11.35
N VAL A 171 -18.42 -6.32 10.05
CA VAL A 171 -18.02 -7.29 9.04
C VAL A 171 -17.01 -6.69 8.05
N GLY A 172 -16.16 -7.54 7.47
CA GLY A 172 -15.15 -7.13 6.50
C GLY A 172 -13.89 -6.54 7.13
N GLU A 173 -13.17 -5.71 6.40
CA GLU A 173 -11.84 -5.22 6.78
C GLU A 173 -11.84 -4.19 7.94
N CYS A 174 -13.00 -3.71 8.36
CA CYS A 174 -13.08 -2.82 9.52
C CYS A 174 -12.98 -3.57 10.85
N CYS A 175 -13.20 -4.89 10.88
CA CYS A 175 -13.22 -5.66 12.12
C CYS A 175 -11.90 -6.40 12.40
N LEU A 176 -11.72 -6.71 13.69
CA LEU A 176 -10.65 -7.56 14.20
C LEU A 176 -11.31 -8.75 14.89
N LEU A 177 -11.19 -9.93 14.26
CA LEU A 177 -11.64 -11.19 14.84
C LEU A 177 -10.51 -11.78 15.68
N TYR A 178 -10.75 -11.93 16.98
CA TYR A 178 -9.90 -12.76 17.82
C TYR A 178 -10.33 -14.22 17.67
N THR A 179 -9.60 -14.99 16.89
CA THR A 179 -9.67 -16.45 16.95
C THR A 179 -8.92 -16.91 18.19
N SER A 180 -9.64 -17.49 19.12
CA SER A 180 -9.10 -18.12 20.35
C SER A 180 -8.20 -19.30 20.04
#